data_b81630dc8bcab198a075ae545dbd1f61
#
_entry.id   b81630dc8bcab198a075ae545dbd1f61
#
_cell.length_a   1.000
_cell.length_b   1.000
_cell.length_c   1.000
_cell.angle_alpha   90.00
_cell.angle_beta   90.00
_cell.angle_gamma   90.00
#
_symmetry.space_group_name_H-M   'P 1'
#
loop_
_entity.id
_entity.type
_entity.pdbx_description
1 polymer ?
#
loop_
_entity_poly.entity_id
_entity_poly.type
_entity_poly.pdbx_seq_one_letter_code
_entity_poly.pdbx_strand_id
1 'polypeptide(L)'
;MARAVVLYGPEFESRAGVVDQLLTYFTLMKNKKLFNRTYLKPIRSFLRNNSTSAEAVLWTYLKSASIDGRKFRRQHSIGKYIADFYCPSEKLIVELDGEPHGDHIQIEKDKIRDKFLEGLGLTVLRF
;
A
#
# COMPACT_ATOMS: atom_id res chain seq x y z
N MET A 1 -11.38 10.68 -19.18
CA MET A 1 -12.77 10.33 -19.56
C MET A 1 -12.84 9.16 -20.51
N ALA A 2 -12.09 9.14 -21.59
CA ALA A 2 -12.08 8.02 -22.54
C ALA A 2 -11.72 6.66 -21.92
N ARG A 3 -10.96 6.62 -20.83
CA ARG A 3 -10.57 5.38 -20.16
C ARG A 3 -11.68 4.68 -19.36
N ALA A 4 -12.72 5.41 -18.97
CA ALA A 4 -13.86 4.79 -18.29
C ALA A 4 -14.63 3.86 -19.22
N VAL A 5 -14.63 4.16 -20.51
CA VAL A 5 -15.30 3.36 -21.55
C VAL A 5 -14.59 2.03 -21.79
N VAL A 6 -13.28 1.98 -21.56
CA VAL A 6 -12.48 0.76 -21.72
C VAL A 6 -12.81 -0.30 -20.66
N LEU A 7 -13.41 0.11 -19.56
CA LEU A 7 -13.89 -0.81 -18.52
C LEU A 7 -15.16 -1.57 -18.95
N TYR A 8 -15.82 -1.11 -19.99
CA TYR A 8 -16.99 -1.75 -20.54
C TYR A 8 -16.57 -2.72 -21.64
N GLY A 9 -16.15 -3.90 -21.24
CA GLY A 9 -15.95 -5.01 -22.16
C GLY A 9 -17.28 -5.70 -22.49
N PRO A 10 -17.31 -6.50 -23.56
CA PRO A 10 -18.50 -7.25 -23.97
C PRO A 10 -19.02 -8.22 -22.91
N GLU A 11 -18.20 -8.55 -21.92
CA GLU A 11 -18.58 -9.41 -20.78
C GLU A 11 -19.45 -8.70 -19.74
N PHE A 12 -19.64 -7.38 -19.82
CA PHE A 12 -20.38 -6.59 -18.83
C PHE A 12 -21.70 -6.04 -19.39
N GLU A 13 -22.48 -6.89 -20.03
CA GLU A 13 -23.77 -6.49 -20.61
C GLU A 13 -24.88 -6.27 -19.57
N SER A 14 -24.69 -6.71 -18.32
CA SER A 14 -25.68 -6.52 -17.26
C SER A 14 -25.50 -5.21 -16.51
N ARG A 15 -26.61 -4.63 -16.02
CA ARG A 15 -26.56 -3.44 -15.15
C ARG A 15 -25.69 -3.64 -13.89
N ALA A 16 -25.70 -4.85 -13.33
CA ALA A 16 -24.88 -5.21 -12.17
C ALA A 16 -23.39 -5.14 -12.51
N GLY A 17 -22.96 -5.65 -13.66
CA GLY A 17 -21.56 -5.56 -14.10
C GLY A 17 -21.10 -4.13 -14.32
N VAL A 18 -21.96 -3.26 -14.85
CA VAL A 18 -21.66 -1.82 -15.02
C VAL A 18 -21.45 -1.14 -13.66
N VAL A 19 -22.31 -1.43 -12.68
CA VAL A 19 -22.19 -0.87 -11.33
C VAL A 19 -20.88 -1.32 -10.67
N ASP A 20 -20.52 -2.59 -10.78
CA ASP A 20 -19.25 -3.11 -10.24
C ASP A 20 -18.04 -2.44 -10.87
N GLN A 21 -18.05 -2.21 -12.18
CA GLN A 21 -16.99 -1.49 -12.88
C GLN A 21 -16.87 -0.03 -12.41
N LEU A 22 -17.99 0.66 -12.24
CA LEU A 22 -18.00 2.03 -11.72
C LEU A 22 -17.44 2.09 -10.30
N LEU A 23 -17.84 1.15 -9.44
CA LEU A 23 -17.30 1.05 -8.07
C LEU A 23 -15.79 0.81 -8.08
N THR A 24 -15.32 -0.08 -8.94
CA THR A 24 -13.89 -0.33 -9.13
C THR A 24 -13.16 0.92 -9.61
N TYR A 25 -13.72 1.61 -10.62
CA TYR A 25 -13.16 2.86 -11.13
C TYR A 25 -13.08 3.94 -10.04
N PHE A 26 -14.16 4.17 -9.29
CA PHE A 26 -14.17 5.13 -8.19
C PHE A 26 -13.19 4.75 -7.08
N THR A 27 -13.05 3.45 -6.79
CA THR A 27 -12.07 2.95 -5.83
C THR A 27 -10.65 3.23 -6.29
N LEU A 28 -10.34 2.97 -7.56
CA LEU A 28 -9.04 3.27 -8.16
C LEU A 28 -8.75 4.78 -8.15
N MET A 29 -9.76 5.62 -8.43
CA MET A 29 -9.60 7.07 -8.40
C MET A 29 -9.40 7.60 -6.99
N LYS A 30 -10.08 7.03 -6.00
CA LYS A 30 -9.84 7.34 -4.58
C LYS A 30 -8.45 6.90 -4.13
N ASN A 31 -7.97 5.78 -4.63
CA ASN A 31 -6.66 5.23 -4.27
C ASN A 31 -5.51 6.17 -4.64
N LYS A 32 -5.62 6.93 -5.74
CA LYS A 32 -4.64 7.96 -6.08
C LYS A 32 -4.48 9.01 -4.98
N LYS A 33 -5.56 9.32 -4.25
CA LYS A 33 -5.55 10.26 -3.12
C LYS A 33 -5.10 9.61 -1.81
N LEU A 34 -5.00 8.27 -1.76
CA LEU A 34 -4.60 7.55 -0.56
C LEU A 34 -3.09 7.50 -0.36
N PHE A 35 -2.33 7.55 -1.45
CA PHE A 35 -0.87 7.43 -1.39
C PHE A 35 -0.20 8.77 -1.08
N ASN A 36 0.80 8.73 -0.22
CA ASN A 36 1.66 9.86 0.14
C ASN A 36 0.92 11.14 0.51
N ARG A 37 -0.10 11.04 1.33
CA ARG A 37 -0.87 12.19 1.81
C ARG A 37 0.04 13.25 2.43
N THR A 38 -0.21 14.50 2.09
CA THR A 38 0.65 15.63 2.45
C THR A 38 0.77 15.82 3.96
N TYR A 39 -0.34 15.64 4.70
CA TYR A 39 -0.34 15.81 6.16
C TYR A 39 0.52 14.78 6.91
N LEU A 40 0.84 13.64 6.27
CA LEU A 40 1.75 12.62 6.83
C LEU A 40 3.21 12.85 6.47
N LYS A 41 3.52 13.85 5.65
CA LYS A 41 4.89 14.13 5.22
C LYS A 41 5.87 14.35 6.37
N PRO A 42 5.55 15.12 7.42
CA PRO A 42 6.46 15.30 8.56
C PRO A 42 6.74 13.98 9.28
N ILE A 43 5.72 13.14 9.47
CA ILE A 43 5.85 11.84 10.13
C ILE A 43 6.72 10.91 9.28
N ARG A 44 6.49 10.83 7.97
CA ARG A 44 7.32 10.01 7.07
C ARG A 44 8.77 10.45 7.08
N SER A 45 9.02 11.76 7.09
CA SER A 45 10.38 12.30 7.15
C SER A 45 11.06 11.93 8.46
N PHE A 46 10.37 12.09 9.58
CA PHE A 46 10.87 11.68 10.88
C PHE A 46 11.23 10.19 10.91
N LEU A 47 10.35 9.32 10.43
CA LEU A 47 10.59 7.88 10.41
C LEU A 47 11.77 7.50 9.51
N ARG A 48 11.95 8.17 8.36
CA ARG A 48 13.14 7.94 7.51
C ARG A 48 14.45 8.33 8.19
N ASN A 49 14.43 9.39 8.97
CA ASN A 49 15.62 9.88 9.68
C ASN A 49 15.90 9.09 10.96
N ASN A 50 14.93 8.32 11.44
CA ASN A 50 15.03 7.51 12.65
C ASN A 50 14.76 6.03 12.36
N SER A 51 15.31 5.52 11.28
CA SER A 51 15.16 4.11 10.89
C SER A 51 15.75 3.18 11.94
N THR A 52 15.11 2.04 12.17
CA THR A 52 15.71 0.96 12.95
C THR A 52 16.92 0.39 12.21
N SER A 53 17.80 -0.32 12.92
CA SER A 53 18.97 -0.97 12.30
C SER A 53 18.57 -1.94 11.20
N ALA A 54 17.52 -2.73 11.44
CA ALA A 54 16.99 -3.68 10.46
C ALA A 54 16.45 -2.97 9.21
N GLU A 55 15.69 -1.90 9.37
CA GLU A 55 15.20 -1.09 8.25
C GLU A 55 16.34 -0.48 7.44
N ALA A 56 17.35 0.04 8.10
CA ALA A 56 18.52 0.63 7.44
C ALA A 56 19.28 -0.42 6.61
N VAL A 57 19.49 -1.61 7.17
CA VAL A 57 20.14 -2.72 6.45
C VAL A 57 19.32 -3.15 5.25
N LEU A 58 18.02 -3.41 5.42
CA LEU A 58 17.16 -3.83 4.32
C LEU A 58 17.11 -2.76 3.22
N TRP A 59 17.07 -1.49 3.58
CA TRP A 59 17.08 -0.40 2.60
C TRP A 59 18.33 -0.39 1.71
N THR A 60 19.47 -0.81 2.21
CA THR A 60 20.69 -0.92 1.37
C THR A 60 20.50 -1.90 0.21
N TYR A 61 19.68 -2.93 0.39
CA TYR A 61 19.36 -3.91 -0.66
C TYR A 61 18.20 -3.50 -1.56
N LEU A 62 17.26 -2.69 -1.06
CA LEU A 62 16.06 -2.31 -1.78
C LEU A 62 16.21 -1.04 -2.62
N LYS A 63 17.12 -0.14 -2.21
CA LYS A 63 17.35 1.12 -2.91
C LYS A 63 17.94 0.91 -4.30
N SER A 64 17.76 1.91 -5.18
CA SER A 64 18.37 1.93 -6.50
C SER A 64 17.93 0.80 -7.44
N ALA A 65 16.72 0.28 -7.24
CA ALA A 65 16.16 -0.81 -8.04
C ALA A 65 17.08 -2.06 -8.14
N SER A 66 17.79 -2.36 -7.04
CA SER A 66 18.80 -3.44 -7.00
C SER A 66 18.21 -4.86 -7.04
N ILE A 67 16.90 -5.01 -6.80
CA ILE A 67 16.20 -6.30 -6.91
C ILE A 67 15.45 -6.34 -8.25
N ASP A 68 16.04 -6.93 -9.25
CA ASP A 68 15.48 -7.12 -10.60
C ASP A 68 14.80 -5.86 -11.17
N GLY A 69 15.40 -4.69 -10.96
CA GLY A 69 14.87 -3.42 -11.43
C GLY A 69 13.64 -2.90 -10.68
N ARG A 70 13.21 -3.57 -9.62
CA ARG A 70 12.06 -3.16 -8.82
C ARG A 70 12.38 -1.95 -7.96
N LYS A 71 11.53 -0.93 -8.05
CA LYS A 71 11.67 0.29 -7.28
C LYS A 71 10.88 0.20 -5.98
N PHE A 72 11.58 0.22 -4.87
CA PHE A 72 11.00 0.32 -3.54
C PHE A 72 11.03 1.76 -3.02
N ARG A 73 10.05 2.09 -2.23
CA ARG A 73 9.94 3.35 -1.50
C ARG A 73 9.87 3.03 -0.02
N ARG A 74 10.65 3.74 0.79
CA ARG A 74 10.61 3.58 2.24
C ARG A 74 9.64 4.56 2.88
N GLN A 75 9.03 4.15 3.99
CA GLN A 75 8.10 4.97 4.76
C GLN A 75 7.05 5.63 3.85
N HIS A 76 6.32 4.78 3.14
CA HIS A 76 5.31 5.19 2.18
C HIS A 76 3.94 5.17 2.82
N SER A 77 3.19 6.29 2.77
CA SER A 77 1.86 6.34 3.35
C SER A 77 0.78 5.86 2.38
N ILE A 78 -0.13 5.03 2.91
CA ILE A 78 -1.29 4.50 2.21
C ILE A 78 -2.50 4.70 3.11
N GLY A 79 -3.39 5.61 2.72
CA GLY A 79 -4.43 6.08 3.63
C GLY A 79 -3.81 6.76 4.85
N LYS A 80 -4.20 6.33 6.04
CA LYS A 80 -3.63 6.79 7.31
C LYS A 80 -2.43 5.98 7.80
N TYR A 81 -2.11 4.89 7.09
CA TYR A 81 -1.03 3.97 7.48
C TYR A 81 0.27 4.32 6.78
N ILE A 82 1.39 3.99 7.41
CA ILE A 82 2.72 4.15 6.82
C ILE A 82 3.36 2.77 6.76
N ALA A 83 3.68 2.33 5.54
CA ALA A 83 4.40 1.09 5.29
C ALA A 83 5.91 1.33 5.36
N ASP A 84 6.66 0.39 5.93
CA ASP A 84 8.13 0.50 5.99
C ASP A 84 8.73 0.56 4.59
N PHE A 85 8.34 -0.37 3.72
CA PHE A 85 8.76 -0.41 2.32
C PHE A 85 7.58 -0.76 1.43
N TYR A 86 7.52 -0.12 0.28
CA TYR A 86 6.45 -0.33 -0.70
C TYR A 86 7.03 -0.41 -2.11
N CYS A 87 6.64 -1.45 -2.84
CA CYS A 87 6.94 -1.63 -4.26
C CYS A 87 5.66 -1.49 -5.09
N PRO A 88 5.46 -0.36 -5.78
CA PRO A 88 4.24 -0.13 -6.56
C PRO A 88 4.00 -1.14 -7.67
N SER A 89 5.05 -1.53 -8.40
CA SER A 89 4.93 -2.46 -9.53
C SER A 89 4.45 -3.85 -9.11
N GLU A 90 4.82 -4.29 -7.91
CA GLU A 90 4.44 -5.59 -7.36
C GLU A 90 3.26 -5.50 -6.41
N LYS A 91 2.76 -4.30 -6.12
CA LYS A 91 1.72 -4.06 -5.10
C LYS A 91 2.08 -4.73 -3.78
N LEU A 92 3.34 -4.61 -3.39
CA LEU A 92 3.92 -5.31 -2.26
C LEU A 92 4.35 -4.33 -1.18
N ILE A 93 3.93 -4.61 0.04
CA ILE A 93 4.40 -3.96 1.25
C ILE A 93 5.30 -4.94 1.99
N VAL A 94 6.45 -4.46 2.44
CA VAL A 94 7.36 -5.21 3.32
C VAL A 94 7.49 -4.45 4.63
N GLU A 95 7.28 -5.14 5.73
CA GLU A 95 7.36 -4.59 7.07
C GLU A 95 8.30 -5.41 7.95
N LEU A 96 9.10 -4.70 8.71
CA LEU A 96 9.96 -5.26 9.74
C LEU A 96 9.30 -4.98 11.08
N ASP A 97 8.34 -5.83 11.45
CA ASP A 97 7.74 -5.75 12.76
C ASP A 97 8.70 -6.31 13.79
N GLY A 98 8.90 -5.56 14.86
CA GLY A 98 9.51 -6.09 16.05
C GLY A 98 8.68 -7.22 16.66
N GLU A 99 9.10 -7.74 17.81
CA GLU A 99 8.39 -8.82 18.49
C GLU A 99 6.89 -8.53 18.62
N PRO A 100 6.01 -9.53 18.35
CA PRO A 100 4.59 -9.36 18.48
C PRO A 100 4.23 -9.09 19.95
N HIS A 101 3.85 -7.88 20.26
CA HIS A 101 3.27 -7.56 21.55
C HIS A 101 1.84 -8.07 21.56
N GLY A 102 1.58 -9.08 22.38
CA GLY A 102 0.32 -9.80 22.46
C GLY A 102 -0.85 -9.04 23.10
N ASP A 103 -0.97 -7.75 22.84
CA ASP A 103 -2.13 -6.97 23.25
C ASP A 103 -3.27 -7.20 22.24
N HIS A 104 -4.42 -7.67 22.73
CA HIS A 104 -5.62 -7.90 21.94
C HIS A 104 -6.05 -6.66 21.13
N ILE A 105 -5.89 -5.47 21.69
CA ILE A 105 -6.22 -4.20 21.01
C ILE A 105 -5.32 -3.99 19.80
N GLN A 106 -4.04 -4.28 19.93
CA GLN A 106 -3.09 -4.14 18.82
C GLN A 106 -3.37 -5.16 17.71
N ILE A 107 -3.68 -6.40 18.07
CA ILE A 107 -4.06 -7.46 17.12
C ILE A 107 -5.28 -7.04 16.30
N GLU A 108 -6.31 -6.47 16.93
CA GLU A 108 -7.50 -5.98 16.21
C GLU A 108 -7.19 -4.81 15.28
N LYS A 109 -6.36 -3.87 15.71
CA LYS A 109 -5.91 -2.76 14.86
C LYS A 109 -5.12 -3.26 13.63
N ASP A 110 -4.26 -4.24 13.83
CA ASP A 110 -3.48 -4.84 12.76
C ASP A 110 -4.37 -5.58 11.75
N LYS A 111 -5.38 -6.30 12.22
CA LYS A 111 -6.38 -6.94 11.34
C LYS A 111 -7.16 -5.94 10.49
N ILE A 112 -7.60 -4.83 11.08
CA ILE A 112 -8.31 -3.75 10.38
C ILE A 112 -7.40 -3.14 9.30
N ARG A 113 -6.15 -2.88 9.65
CA ARG A 113 -5.14 -2.37 8.74
C ARG A 113 -4.90 -3.32 7.57
N ASP A 114 -4.70 -4.59 7.85
CA ASP A 114 -4.43 -5.61 6.84
C ASP A 114 -5.61 -5.77 5.88
N LYS A 115 -6.82 -5.81 6.39
CA LYS A 115 -8.03 -5.84 5.54
C LYS A 115 -8.13 -4.62 4.64
N PHE A 116 -7.79 -3.44 5.14
CA PHE A 116 -7.77 -2.22 4.34
C PHE A 116 -6.75 -2.32 3.21
N LEU A 117 -5.52 -2.73 3.51
CA LEU A 117 -4.45 -2.86 2.52
C LEU A 117 -4.74 -3.95 1.49
N GLU A 118 -5.22 -5.10 1.93
CA GLU A 118 -5.62 -6.21 1.05
C GLU A 118 -6.79 -5.82 0.14
N GLY A 119 -7.75 -5.05 0.67
CA GLY A 119 -8.86 -4.50 -0.11
C GLY A 119 -8.41 -3.54 -1.23
N LEU A 120 -7.21 -2.97 -1.12
CA LEU A 120 -6.57 -2.19 -2.18
C LEU A 120 -5.77 -3.05 -3.18
N GLY A 121 -5.77 -4.36 -3.02
CA GLY A 121 -4.99 -5.29 -3.84
C GLY A 121 -3.51 -5.36 -3.46
N LEU A 122 -3.16 -4.92 -2.25
CA LEU A 122 -1.78 -4.93 -1.76
C LEU A 122 -1.51 -6.21 -0.98
N THR A 123 -0.33 -6.77 -1.17
CA THR A 123 0.19 -7.89 -0.38
C THR A 123 1.12 -7.36 0.70
N VAL A 124 0.98 -7.84 1.93
CA VAL A 124 1.83 -7.45 3.06
C VAL A 124 2.69 -8.62 3.48
N LEU A 125 4.00 -8.44 3.46
CA LEU A 125 4.98 -9.38 4.02
C LEU A 125 5.56 -8.78 5.30
N ARG A 126 5.56 -9.56 6.37
CA ARG A 126 6.13 -9.20 7.67
C ARG A 126 7.24 -10.14 8.07
N PHE A 127 8.30 -9.57 8.61
CA PHE A 127 9.48 -10.30 9.11
C PHE A 127 9.81 -9.87 10.53
#